data_c54b9f2124fbfacda0a2458ccc907455
#
_entry.id   c54b9f2124fbfacda0a2458ccc907455
#
_cell.length_a   1.000
_cell.length_b   1.000
_cell.length_c   1.000
_cell.angle_alpha   90.00
_cell.angle_beta   90.00
_cell.angle_gamma   90.00
#
_symmetry.space_group_name_H-M   'P 1'
#
loop_
_entity.id
_entity.type
_entity.pdbx_description
1 polymer ?
#
loop_
_entity_poly.entity_id
_entity_poly.type
_entity_poly.pdbx_seq_one_letter_code
_entity_poly.pdbx_strand_id
1 'polypeptide(L)'
;MRYTGSVLNAFVQSMAYNFEQALRLMEAALADCPDGLWQTDLWPDQAPTGPAPHGGLHGSAPWFLGYHALTTLDYDLAAEFEPWVPPQPFDESTYAFPNRPFTKPELLGYVGWCRSRVRQTLDGLTEEVAARPLRGAHRYHGTLFGVIVGSLPLHVVEHAAQIRQFLTAAGVTVQPMPGDRGYTG
;
A
#
# COMPACT_ATOMS: atom_id res chain seq x y z
N MET A 1 8.28 -9.07 -34.26
CA MET A 1 7.20 -8.24 -33.70
C MET A 1 7.82 -6.90 -33.33
N ARG A 2 7.48 -5.79 -34.02
CA ARG A 2 8.06 -4.46 -33.70
C ARG A 2 7.20 -3.84 -32.61
N TYR A 3 7.78 -3.63 -31.43
CA TYR A 3 7.14 -2.84 -30.39
C TYR A 3 7.00 -1.39 -30.88
N THR A 4 5.80 -0.97 -31.21
CA THR A 4 5.50 0.40 -31.67
C THR A 4 5.15 1.35 -30.51
N GLY A 5 5.25 0.90 -29.28
CA GLY A 5 5.07 1.73 -28.08
C GLY A 5 6.41 2.30 -27.58
N SER A 6 6.40 3.50 -27.02
CA SER A 6 7.57 4.06 -26.35
C SER A 6 7.97 3.19 -25.15
N VAL A 7 9.26 3.20 -24.77
CA VAL A 7 9.78 2.51 -23.58
C VAL A 7 8.99 2.94 -22.32
N LEU A 8 8.64 4.22 -22.24
CA LEU A 8 7.81 4.77 -21.16
C LEU A 8 6.44 4.09 -21.09
N ASN A 9 5.78 3.84 -22.21
CA ASN A 9 4.46 3.19 -22.21
C ASN A 9 4.57 1.74 -21.73
N ALA A 10 5.56 0.98 -22.18
CA ALA A 10 5.79 -0.39 -21.69
C ALA A 10 6.08 -0.40 -20.18
N PHE A 11 6.84 0.57 -19.69
CA PHE A 11 7.13 0.75 -18.28
C PHE A 11 5.85 1.05 -17.48
N VAL A 12 5.05 2.04 -17.91
CA VAL A 12 3.79 2.42 -17.25
C VAL A 12 2.84 1.22 -17.15
N GLN A 13 2.70 0.43 -18.22
CA GLN A 13 1.88 -0.78 -18.22
C GLN A 13 2.39 -1.83 -17.22
N SER A 14 3.71 -2.03 -17.16
CA SER A 14 4.32 -2.97 -16.22
C SER A 14 4.12 -2.54 -14.77
N MET A 15 4.24 -1.24 -14.49
CA MET A 15 4.02 -0.69 -13.15
C MET A 15 2.54 -0.75 -12.75
N ALA A 16 1.64 -0.43 -13.66
CA ALA A 16 0.19 -0.58 -13.42
C ALA A 16 -0.16 -2.03 -13.04
N TYR A 17 0.42 -3.01 -13.72
CA TYR A 17 0.26 -4.42 -13.38
C TYR A 17 0.81 -4.73 -11.98
N ASN A 18 2.04 -4.30 -11.66
CA ASN A 18 2.67 -4.58 -10.37
C ASN A 18 1.88 -3.97 -9.20
N PHE A 19 1.42 -2.73 -9.33
CA PHE A 19 0.57 -2.09 -8.33
C PHE A 19 -0.77 -2.81 -8.17
N GLU A 20 -1.40 -3.22 -9.28
CA GLU A 20 -2.65 -3.96 -9.19
C GLU A 20 -2.47 -5.30 -8.48
N GLN A 21 -1.36 -6.05 -8.72
CA GLN A 21 -1.09 -7.28 -7.99
C GLN A 21 -0.84 -7.00 -6.50
N ALA A 22 -0.09 -5.96 -6.15
CA ALA A 22 0.15 -5.56 -4.77
C ALA A 22 -1.16 -5.19 -4.04
N LEU A 23 -2.01 -4.38 -4.67
CA LEU A 23 -3.30 -3.96 -4.10
C LEU A 23 -4.29 -5.13 -3.98
N ARG A 24 -4.33 -6.06 -4.95
CA ARG A 24 -5.13 -7.29 -4.83
C ARG A 24 -4.67 -8.18 -3.69
N LEU A 25 -3.36 -8.29 -3.48
CA LEU A 25 -2.82 -9.06 -2.36
C LEU A 25 -3.23 -8.45 -1.03
N MET A 26 -3.14 -7.11 -0.89
CA MET A 26 -3.57 -6.39 0.30
C MET A 26 -5.09 -6.53 0.51
N GLU A 27 -5.88 -6.36 -0.53
CA GLU A 27 -7.34 -6.54 -0.47
C GLU A 27 -7.73 -7.93 0.02
N ALA A 28 -7.10 -8.99 -0.53
CA ALA A 28 -7.33 -10.36 -0.09
C ALA A 28 -6.89 -10.57 1.37
N ALA A 29 -5.73 -10.06 1.77
CA ALA A 29 -5.23 -10.17 3.14
C ALA A 29 -6.20 -9.53 4.16
N LEU A 30 -6.73 -8.34 3.83
CA LEU A 30 -7.71 -7.66 4.68
C LEU A 30 -9.06 -8.36 4.69
N ALA A 31 -9.54 -8.83 3.54
CA ALA A 31 -10.82 -9.53 3.41
C ALA A 31 -10.83 -10.86 4.17
N ASP A 32 -9.76 -11.64 4.07
CA ASP A 32 -9.62 -12.94 4.71
C ASP A 32 -9.44 -12.84 6.24
N CYS A 33 -9.08 -11.69 6.78
CA CYS A 33 -8.83 -11.50 8.21
C CYS A 33 -10.14 -11.59 9.01
N PRO A 34 -10.31 -12.56 9.94
CA PRO A 34 -11.47 -12.62 10.81
C PRO A 34 -11.52 -11.42 11.77
N ASP A 35 -12.74 -11.01 12.17
CA ASP A 35 -12.94 -9.87 13.09
C ASP A 35 -12.20 -10.08 14.42
N GLY A 36 -12.13 -11.32 14.92
CA GLY A 36 -11.42 -11.67 16.15
C GLY A 36 -9.89 -11.47 16.07
N LEU A 37 -9.32 -11.42 14.87
CA LEU A 37 -7.89 -11.19 14.67
C LEU A 37 -7.58 -9.76 14.17
N TRP A 38 -8.60 -8.98 13.84
CA TRP A 38 -8.47 -7.67 13.21
C TRP A 38 -7.60 -6.68 13.99
N GLN A 39 -7.66 -6.75 15.32
CA GLN A 39 -6.91 -5.88 16.24
C GLN A 39 -5.86 -6.63 17.06
N THR A 40 -5.53 -7.87 16.69
CA THR A 40 -4.51 -8.67 17.34
C THR A 40 -3.14 -8.37 16.74
N ASP A 41 -2.18 -7.97 17.55
CA ASP A 41 -0.83 -7.69 17.06
C ASP A 41 -0.14 -8.97 16.54
N LEU A 42 0.51 -8.87 15.38
CA LEU A 42 1.31 -9.93 14.79
C LEU A 42 2.55 -10.23 15.64
N TRP A 43 3.12 -9.22 16.27
CA TRP A 43 4.33 -9.29 17.08
C TRP A 43 4.12 -8.64 18.46
N PRO A 44 3.37 -9.30 19.35
CA PRO A 44 3.02 -8.70 20.65
C PRO A 44 4.25 -8.39 21.50
N ASP A 45 5.32 -9.19 21.38
CA ASP A 45 6.57 -8.99 22.12
C ASP A 45 7.43 -7.83 21.59
N GLN A 46 7.09 -7.31 20.41
CA GLN A 46 7.75 -6.17 19.78
C GLN A 46 6.87 -4.91 19.80
N ALA A 47 5.74 -4.97 20.50
CA ALA A 47 4.86 -3.81 20.63
C ALA A 47 5.68 -2.65 21.25
N PRO A 48 5.59 -1.44 20.66
CA PRO A 48 6.28 -0.28 21.21
C PRO A 48 5.86 -0.04 22.65
N THR A 49 6.83 0.10 23.57
CA THR A 49 6.60 0.22 25.01
C THR A 49 6.21 1.63 25.48
N GLY A 50 5.85 2.50 24.57
CA GLY A 50 5.49 3.88 24.88
C GLY A 50 4.30 4.40 24.05
N PRO A 51 3.73 5.54 24.43
CA PRO A 51 2.71 6.17 23.63
C PRO A 51 3.29 6.58 22.28
N ALA A 52 2.50 6.40 21.22
CA ALA A 52 2.86 6.90 19.91
C ALA A 52 3.07 8.42 19.96
N PRO A 53 3.95 8.97 19.13
CA PRO A 53 4.03 10.42 18.94
C PRO A 53 2.63 10.99 18.70
N HIS A 54 2.30 12.09 19.36
CA HIS A 54 1.00 12.76 19.27
C HIS A 54 -0.21 11.96 19.80
N GLY A 55 -0.01 10.87 20.55
CA GLY A 55 -1.08 10.12 21.18
C GLY A 55 -1.91 9.21 20.27
N GLY A 56 -1.46 9.01 19.03
CA GLY A 56 -2.12 8.09 18.10
C GLY A 56 -1.83 6.61 18.39
N LEU A 57 -2.51 5.72 17.69
CA LEU A 57 -2.30 4.27 17.76
C LEU A 57 -1.17 3.87 16.81
N HIS A 58 -0.40 2.89 17.27
CA HIS A 58 0.56 2.18 16.43
C HIS A 58 0.62 0.71 16.87
N GLY A 59 1.06 -0.16 16.00
CA GLY A 59 1.12 -1.59 16.30
C GLY A 59 1.41 -2.43 15.07
N SER A 60 1.21 -3.72 15.21
CA SER A 60 1.38 -4.69 14.13
C SER A 60 0.08 -5.44 13.79
N ALA A 61 -1.07 -4.97 14.28
CA ALA A 61 -2.34 -5.59 13.98
C ALA A 61 -2.69 -5.47 12.47
N PRO A 62 -3.45 -6.43 11.90
CA PRO A 62 -3.80 -6.44 10.48
C PRO A 62 -4.38 -5.10 9.98
N TRP A 63 -5.28 -4.50 10.74
CA TRP A 63 -5.85 -3.19 10.39
C TRP A 63 -4.80 -2.09 10.31
N PHE A 64 -3.82 -2.08 11.24
CA PHE A 64 -2.80 -1.04 11.27
C PHE A 64 -1.81 -1.20 10.12
N LEU A 65 -1.33 -2.43 9.85
CA LEU A 65 -0.43 -2.71 8.73
C LEU A 65 -1.10 -2.38 7.39
N GLY A 66 -2.37 -2.73 7.23
CA GLY A 66 -3.14 -2.37 6.04
C GLY A 66 -3.27 -0.85 5.88
N TYR A 67 -3.64 -0.15 6.95
CA TYR A 67 -3.71 1.31 6.97
C TYR A 67 -2.35 1.94 6.63
N HIS A 68 -1.28 1.52 7.31
CA HIS A 68 0.06 2.04 7.11
C HIS A 68 0.53 1.91 5.65
N ALA A 69 0.38 0.71 5.07
CA ALA A 69 0.79 0.47 3.69
C ALA A 69 0.00 1.31 2.68
N LEU A 70 -1.32 1.41 2.85
CA LEU A 70 -2.20 2.16 1.95
C LEU A 70 -1.99 3.68 2.08
N THR A 71 -1.85 4.17 3.31
CA THR A 71 -1.61 5.60 3.57
C THR A 71 -0.25 6.04 3.01
N THR A 72 0.79 5.24 3.20
CA THR A 72 2.11 5.51 2.64
C THR A 72 2.05 5.59 1.11
N LEU A 73 1.37 4.62 0.47
CA LEU A 73 1.20 4.62 -0.98
C LEU A 73 0.45 5.88 -1.46
N ASP A 74 -0.69 6.21 -0.85
CA ASP A 74 -1.51 7.36 -1.25
C ASP A 74 -0.77 8.68 -1.03
N TYR A 75 -0.14 8.85 0.14
CA TYR A 75 0.64 10.04 0.48
C TYR A 75 1.80 10.26 -0.48
N ASP A 76 2.62 9.24 -0.71
CA ASP A 76 3.82 9.38 -1.53
C ASP A 76 3.50 9.66 -3.00
N LEU A 77 2.40 9.11 -3.51
CA LEU A 77 1.95 9.41 -4.87
C LEU A 77 1.28 10.79 -4.98
N ALA A 78 0.57 11.25 -3.94
CA ALA A 78 -0.11 12.52 -3.95
C ALA A 78 0.82 13.70 -3.68
N ALA A 79 1.66 13.61 -2.66
CA ALA A 79 2.46 14.74 -2.13
C ALA A 79 3.42 15.37 -3.16
N GLU A 80 3.71 14.66 -4.25
CA GLU A 80 4.57 15.17 -5.33
C GLU A 80 3.83 16.09 -6.32
N PHE A 81 2.50 16.01 -6.38
CA PHE A 81 1.69 16.72 -7.38
C PHE A 81 0.77 17.77 -6.76
N GLU A 82 0.23 17.47 -5.59
CA GLU A 82 -0.81 18.27 -4.93
C GLU A 82 -0.77 18.08 -3.41
N PRO A 83 -1.43 18.93 -2.62
CA PRO A 83 -1.65 18.64 -1.22
C PRO A 83 -2.34 17.28 -1.06
N TRP A 84 -1.82 16.44 -0.16
CA TRP A 84 -2.43 15.15 0.10
C TRP A 84 -3.78 15.32 0.82
N VAL A 85 -4.83 14.87 0.17
CA VAL A 85 -6.18 14.84 0.74
C VAL A 85 -6.70 13.40 0.66
N PRO A 86 -6.62 12.65 1.76
CA PRO A 86 -7.13 11.27 1.79
C PRO A 86 -8.67 11.27 1.77
N PRO A 87 -9.29 10.14 1.38
CA PRO A 87 -10.74 10.02 1.45
C PRO A 87 -11.22 9.89 2.90
N GLN A 88 -12.45 10.33 3.19
CA GLN A 88 -13.04 10.05 4.49
C GLN A 88 -13.20 8.53 4.73
N PRO A 89 -12.96 8.02 5.96
CA PRO A 89 -12.74 8.76 7.22
C PRO A 89 -11.26 9.04 7.54
N PHE A 90 -10.36 8.86 6.58
CA PHE A 90 -8.94 9.16 6.75
C PHE A 90 -8.73 10.68 6.61
N ASP A 91 -7.79 11.22 7.35
CA ASP A 91 -7.42 12.63 7.26
C ASP A 91 -5.91 12.84 7.49
N GLU A 92 -5.41 14.02 7.15
CA GLU A 92 -3.98 14.33 7.23
C GLU A 92 -3.44 14.22 8.67
N SER A 93 -4.26 14.50 9.68
CA SER A 93 -3.85 14.44 11.08
C SER A 93 -3.64 13.01 11.58
N THR A 94 -4.20 12.02 10.88
CA THR A 94 -4.07 10.60 11.22
C THR A 94 -2.94 9.90 10.50
N TYR A 95 -2.22 10.59 9.60
CA TYR A 95 -1.08 9.98 8.91
C TYR A 95 -0.08 9.37 9.91
N ALA A 96 0.26 8.12 9.70
CA ALA A 96 1.13 7.29 10.52
C ALA A 96 0.59 6.90 11.93
N PHE A 97 -0.25 7.71 12.57
CA PHE A 97 -0.72 7.46 13.94
C PHE A 97 -2.22 7.76 14.08
N PRO A 98 -3.10 6.89 13.57
CA PRO A 98 -4.54 7.07 13.69
C PRO A 98 -5.00 7.02 15.14
N ASN A 99 -6.08 7.71 15.45
CA ASN A 99 -6.64 7.80 16.79
C ASN A 99 -7.63 6.67 17.15
N ARG A 100 -7.98 5.84 16.17
CA ARG A 100 -8.82 4.65 16.34
C ARG A 100 -8.46 3.57 15.32
N PRO A 101 -8.83 2.30 15.61
CA PRO A 101 -8.79 1.28 14.57
C PRO A 101 -9.77 1.61 13.43
N PHE A 102 -9.32 1.42 12.19
CA PHE A 102 -10.23 1.48 11.04
C PHE A 102 -10.91 0.12 10.85
N THR A 103 -12.15 0.16 10.40
CA THR A 103 -12.92 -1.04 10.08
C THR A 103 -12.48 -1.66 8.77
N LYS A 104 -12.78 -2.93 8.60
CA LYS A 104 -12.47 -3.65 7.35
C LYS A 104 -13.11 -2.98 6.11
N PRO A 105 -14.41 -2.59 6.12
CA PRO A 105 -15.00 -1.87 5.00
C PRO A 105 -14.31 -0.54 4.68
N GLU A 106 -13.85 0.21 5.69
CA GLU A 106 -13.10 1.45 5.49
C GLU A 106 -11.80 1.18 4.75
N LEU A 107 -11.00 0.19 5.19
CA LEU A 107 -9.73 -0.14 4.53
C LEU A 107 -9.92 -0.76 3.15
N LEU A 108 -10.93 -1.59 2.93
CA LEU A 108 -11.25 -2.10 1.60
C LEU A 108 -11.67 -0.98 0.63
N GLY A 109 -12.42 0.01 1.14
CA GLY A 109 -12.71 1.23 0.38
C GLY A 109 -11.44 2.02 0.04
N TYR A 110 -10.49 2.07 0.98
CA TYR A 110 -9.21 2.75 0.76
C TYR A 110 -8.33 2.04 -0.30
N VAL A 111 -8.38 0.72 -0.39
CA VAL A 111 -7.73 0.00 -1.52
C VAL A 111 -8.25 0.50 -2.87
N GLY A 112 -9.58 0.69 -2.99
CA GLY A 112 -10.20 1.24 -4.20
C GLY A 112 -9.72 2.67 -4.53
N TRP A 113 -9.59 3.52 -3.51
CA TRP A 113 -9.02 4.85 -3.64
C TRP A 113 -7.57 4.80 -4.13
N CYS A 114 -6.72 3.99 -3.50
CA CYS A 114 -5.32 3.81 -3.90
C CYS A 114 -5.18 3.32 -5.35
N ARG A 115 -6.07 2.44 -5.83
CA ARG A 115 -6.10 2.06 -7.26
C ARG A 115 -6.31 3.27 -8.17
N SER A 116 -7.20 4.17 -7.78
CA SER A 116 -7.46 5.39 -8.56
C SER A 116 -6.27 6.34 -8.52
N ARG A 117 -5.63 6.50 -7.38
CA ARG A 117 -4.42 7.31 -7.21
C ARG A 117 -3.28 6.79 -8.09
N VAL A 118 -3.01 5.48 -8.05
CA VAL A 118 -2.00 4.85 -8.91
C VAL A 118 -2.26 5.12 -10.39
N ARG A 119 -3.50 4.95 -10.85
CA ARG A 119 -3.85 5.23 -12.26
C ARG A 119 -3.58 6.69 -12.63
N GLN A 120 -4.07 7.64 -11.83
CA GLN A 120 -3.83 9.07 -12.07
C GLN A 120 -2.35 9.40 -12.16
N THR A 121 -1.54 8.86 -11.26
CA THR A 121 -0.09 9.09 -11.24
C THR A 121 0.58 8.50 -12.48
N LEU A 122 0.25 7.26 -12.84
CA LEU A 122 0.86 6.60 -13.98
C LEU A 122 0.41 7.19 -15.32
N ASP A 123 -0.86 7.60 -15.44
CA ASP A 123 -1.38 8.27 -16.64
C ASP A 123 -0.75 9.66 -16.86
N GLY A 124 -0.38 10.34 -15.77
CA GLY A 124 0.32 11.63 -15.80
C GLY A 124 1.85 11.52 -15.87
N LEU A 125 2.42 10.32 -15.90
CA LEU A 125 3.86 10.12 -15.84
C LEU A 125 4.52 10.46 -17.18
N THR A 126 5.39 11.48 -17.16
CA THR A 126 6.29 11.84 -18.26
C THR A 126 7.74 11.61 -17.82
N GLU A 127 8.69 11.61 -18.74
CA GLU A 127 10.11 11.52 -18.40
C GLU A 127 10.56 12.65 -17.46
N GLU A 128 10.05 13.86 -17.67
CA GLU A 128 10.31 15.01 -16.81
C GLU A 128 9.75 14.81 -15.39
N VAL A 129 8.51 14.35 -15.28
CA VAL A 129 7.86 14.06 -13.99
C VAL A 129 8.58 12.93 -13.27
N ALA A 130 8.95 11.86 -13.97
CA ALA A 130 9.65 10.71 -13.42
C ALA A 130 11.04 11.08 -12.85
N ALA A 131 11.72 12.04 -13.50
CA ALA A 131 13.05 12.50 -13.10
C ALA A 131 13.04 13.51 -11.94
N ARG A 132 11.87 13.96 -11.49
CA ARG A 132 11.78 14.94 -10.38
C ARG A 132 12.41 14.41 -9.12
N PRO A 133 13.21 15.22 -8.42
CA PRO A 133 13.62 14.91 -7.05
C PRO A 133 12.40 14.87 -6.13
N LEU A 134 12.33 13.87 -5.27
CA LEU A 134 11.29 13.81 -4.25
C LEU A 134 11.45 14.92 -3.22
N ARG A 135 10.33 15.55 -2.87
CA ARG A 135 10.28 16.66 -1.88
C ARG A 135 10.01 16.16 -0.47
N GLY A 136 9.43 14.97 -0.33
CA GLY A 136 8.93 14.40 0.92
C GLY A 136 9.95 13.59 1.73
N ALA A 137 9.44 12.75 2.62
CA ALA A 137 10.22 11.92 3.54
C ALA A 137 11.07 10.83 2.84
N HIS A 138 10.72 10.45 1.62
CA HIS A 138 11.38 9.39 0.86
C HIS A 138 12.58 9.87 0.03
N ARG A 139 13.30 10.86 0.52
CA ARG A 139 14.56 11.36 -0.09
C ARG A 139 15.59 10.27 -0.42
N TYR A 140 15.42 9.09 0.19
CA TYR A 140 16.30 7.94 -0.02
C TYR A 140 16.25 7.35 -1.43
N HIS A 141 15.18 7.59 -2.16
CA HIS A 141 14.98 7.05 -3.51
C HIS A 141 15.30 8.05 -4.63
N GLY A 142 15.59 9.28 -4.28
CA GLY A 142 16.10 10.31 -5.17
C GLY A 142 15.10 10.90 -6.16
N THR A 143 14.22 10.10 -6.73
CA THR A 143 13.24 10.52 -7.74
C THR A 143 11.89 9.84 -7.55
N LEU A 144 10.83 10.43 -8.10
CA LEU A 144 9.50 9.81 -8.16
C LEU A 144 9.56 8.43 -8.84
N PHE A 145 10.35 8.31 -9.89
CA PHE A 145 10.58 7.03 -10.56
C PHE A 145 11.14 5.97 -9.59
N GLY A 146 12.14 6.33 -8.78
CA GLY A 146 12.73 5.43 -7.79
C GLY A 146 11.71 4.92 -6.77
N VAL A 147 10.80 5.77 -6.31
CA VAL A 147 9.72 5.41 -5.38
C VAL A 147 8.68 4.49 -6.04
N ILE A 148 8.22 4.84 -7.25
CA ILE A 148 7.26 4.03 -7.99
C ILE A 148 7.80 2.62 -8.27
N VAL A 149 9.08 2.52 -8.65
CA VAL A 149 9.70 1.24 -9.02
C VAL A 149 10.17 0.44 -7.82
N GLY A 150 10.84 1.13 -6.88
CA GLY A 150 11.65 0.48 -5.86
C GLY A 150 10.95 0.27 -4.52
N SER A 151 9.95 1.08 -4.16
CA SER A 151 9.44 1.09 -2.80
C SER A 151 7.96 0.75 -2.71
N LEU A 152 7.10 1.52 -3.38
CA LEU A 152 5.68 1.48 -3.05
C LEU A 152 5.00 0.13 -3.30
N PRO A 153 5.14 -0.52 -4.47
CA PRO A 153 4.50 -1.82 -4.64
C PRO A 153 5.08 -2.89 -3.71
N LEU A 154 6.40 -2.83 -3.44
CA LEU A 154 7.05 -3.78 -2.52
C LEU A 154 6.59 -3.59 -1.09
N HIS A 155 6.45 -2.35 -0.63
CA HIS A 155 5.95 -2.03 0.72
C HIS A 155 4.52 -2.56 0.94
N VAL A 156 3.63 -2.39 -0.04
CA VAL A 156 2.27 -2.94 0.03
C VAL A 156 2.30 -4.47 0.06
N VAL A 157 3.13 -5.12 -0.78
CA VAL A 157 3.29 -6.58 -0.81
C VAL A 157 3.85 -7.10 0.51
N GLU A 158 4.86 -6.42 1.09
CA GLU A 158 5.47 -6.80 2.36
C GLU A 158 4.41 -6.90 3.46
N HIS A 159 3.64 -5.81 3.68
CA HIS A 159 2.62 -5.81 4.73
C HIS A 159 1.46 -6.76 4.46
N ALA A 160 1.05 -6.89 3.21
CA ALA A 160 0.06 -7.90 2.85
C ALA A 160 0.55 -9.34 3.12
N ALA A 161 1.81 -9.63 2.82
CA ALA A 161 2.41 -10.94 3.10
C ALA A 161 2.53 -11.21 4.61
N GLN A 162 2.90 -10.22 5.40
CA GLN A 162 2.95 -10.29 6.87
C GLN A 162 1.58 -10.64 7.45
N ILE A 163 0.52 -9.92 7.04
CA ILE A 163 -0.86 -10.23 7.46
C ILE A 163 -1.22 -11.66 7.07
N ARG A 164 -1.00 -12.09 5.84
CA ARG A 164 -1.33 -13.44 5.36
C ARG A 164 -0.58 -14.54 6.12
N GLN A 165 0.69 -14.31 6.41
CA GLN A 165 1.49 -15.23 7.21
C GLN A 165 0.92 -15.36 8.63
N PHE A 166 0.55 -14.27 9.26
CA PHE A 166 -0.10 -14.24 10.56
C PHE A 166 -1.43 -15.03 10.53
N LEU A 167 -2.29 -14.78 9.54
CA LEU A 167 -3.56 -15.47 9.39
C LEU A 167 -3.36 -16.98 9.22
N THR A 168 -2.39 -17.38 8.38
CA THR A 168 -2.06 -18.80 8.18
C THR A 168 -1.58 -19.45 9.48
N ALA A 169 -0.74 -18.77 10.26
CA ALA A 169 -0.27 -19.26 11.56
C ALA A 169 -1.42 -19.38 12.59
N ALA A 170 -2.43 -18.52 12.47
CA ALA A 170 -3.67 -18.60 13.27
C ALA A 170 -4.70 -19.62 12.77
N GLY A 171 -4.37 -20.43 11.74
CA GLY A 171 -5.25 -21.46 11.18
C GLY A 171 -6.32 -20.94 10.22
N VAL A 172 -6.22 -19.70 9.78
CA VAL A 172 -7.14 -19.13 8.79
C VAL A 172 -6.76 -19.58 7.39
N THR A 173 -7.73 -20.08 6.62
CA THR A 173 -7.53 -20.38 5.20
C THR A 173 -7.51 -19.09 4.40
N VAL A 174 -6.33 -18.71 3.90
CA VAL A 174 -6.17 -17.52 3.05
C VAL A 174 -6.34 -17.88 1.57
N GLN A 175 -6.95 -16.99 0.81
CA GLN A 175 -7.13 -17.18 -0.64
C GLN A 175 -5.78 -17.33 -1.36
N PRO A 176 -5.68 -18.14 -2.43
CA PRO A 176 -4.47 -18.21 -3.25
C PRO A 176 -4.04 -16.83 -3.75
N MET A 177 -2.74 -16.68 -4.01
CA MET A 177 -2.21 -15.43 -4.58
C MET A 177 -2.95 -15.07 -5.87
N PRO A 178 -3.37 -13.79 -6.03
CA PRO A 178 -3.88 -13.33 -7.30
C PRO A 178 -2.79 -13.48 -8.37
N GLY A 179 -3.00 -14.33 -9.36
CA GLY A 179 -2.01 -14.57 -10.41
C GLY A 179 -1.61 -16.03 -10.60
N ASP A 180 -1.80 -16.91 -9.63
CA ASP A 180 -1.47 -18.33 -9.73
C ASP A 180 -2.32 -19.12 -10.76
N ARG A 181 -3.34 -18.51 -11.33
CA ARG A 181 -4.16 -19.09 -12.39
C ARG A 181 -3.68 -18.66 -13.77
N GLY A 182 -2.50 -19.08 -14.19
CA GLY A 182 -2.11 -18.73 -15.56
C GLY A 182 -0.66 -19.01 -15.98
N TYR A 183 0.22 -19.37 -15.08
CA TYR A 183 1.50 -19.95 -15.49
C TYR A 183 1.35 -21.47 -15.68
N THR A 184 0.62 -21.88 -16.71
CA THR A 184 0.88 -23.15 -17.36
C THR A 184 2.02 -22.87 -18.33
N GLY A 185 3.26 -23.23 -17.92
CA GLY A 185 4.46 -23.16 -18.72
C GLY A 185 4.36 -23.89 -20.04
#